data_b25b4293791367cef9c33efaf089a857
#
_entry.id   b25b4293791367cef9c33efaf089a857
#
_cell.length_a   1.000
_cell.length_b   1.000
_cell.length_c   1.000
_cell.angle_alpha   90.00
_cell.angle_beta   90.00
_cell.angle_gamma   90.00
#
_symmetry.space_group_name_H-M   'P 1'
#
loop_
_entity.id
_entity.type
_entity.pdbx_description
1 polymer ?
#
loop_
_entity_poly.entity_id
_entity_poly.type
_entity_poly.pdbx_seq_one_letter_code
_entity_poly.pdbx_strand_id
1 'polypeptide(L)'
;MAKKGGVQQLQADLSTDEEFEKFLLRSGLLVLDIYSEWCGPCLGMVGSLRKIKLELGGDNLQLAICKAGSISYLERFNKKSEPTWMFVTNGKAINIMFGTDVPKLVAMITRMLQSTMAKESHFGYEITELQPIELEQQEERNKALRLAQEIELAESRRKRVEYLSSVTDCIMANLPEIGITVFGPQVNRDMFKKLSEPADPLKIQCKDRKVFPITPSDFATVNFAAENPLAPEVIEQLYDKELLMCFWKVEEVLGTPPSVLRQYAHELTKETIKPPDEFNEEEITVPPMIVPLEITVELPAEDPASEEAVAEAIKQHSEEQKDPNSTPNEGGAGDEEPETDPEPAPPPEPEQEQPKKTKIVRIPPIWVPSDQRTHAALIYTYFRGQTSAFLPPDPVPEPPHIVMTFDAYKKKDLALILETCREDIPLYGFFTSDNPQTAVFIANSVEKYNAKPYVPTDKIVLKVNKVNSATIPTLKAYGPSYVSINSVIGHKEAVQFFPANYKSALQEEAELHAVKTEKPKKRKKNKKGAEAEESGKPDAGLTDAQQEADEAAKTSPEEGASTTSSGEDSCESRPATADGANAEGAQAT
;
A
#
# COMPACT_ATOMS: atom_id res chain seq x y z
N MET A 1 -12.30 71.87 -4.99
CA MET A 1 -12.54 70.41 -5.18
C MET A 1 -11.36 69.63 -4.59
N ALA A 2 -11.53 69.07 -3.41
CA ALA A 2 -10.48 68.23 -2.77
C ALA A 2 -10.39 66.92 -3.52
N LYS A 3 -9.19 66.59 -4.06
CA LYS A 3 -8.90 65.29 -4.61
C LYS A 3 -9.09 64.26 -3.49
N LYS A 4 -10.07 63.36 -3.62
CA LYS A 4 -10.17 62.16 -2.78
C LYS A 4 -8.84 61.42 -2.91
N GLY A 5 -8.02 61.45 -1.85
CA GLY A 5 -6.83 60.63 -1.74
C GLY A 5 -7.27 59.16 -1.82
N GLY A 6 -6.93 58.50 -2.91
CA GLY A 6 -7.12 57.05 -3.03
C GLY A 6 -6.37 56.39 -1.89
N VAL A 7 -7.01 55.48 -1.20
CA VAL A 7 -6.37 54.61 -0.20
C VAL A 7 -5.24 53.85 -0.94
N GLN A 8 -4.00 54.21 -0.65
CA GLN A 8 -2.85 53.57 -1.26
C GLN A 8 -2.85 52.12 -0.82
N GLN A 9 -3.09 51.21 -1.75
CA GLN A 9 -3.09 49.76 -1.48
C GLN A 9 -1.70 49.34 -1.01
N LEU A 10 -1.61 48.73 0.14
CA LEU A 10 -0.32 48.33 0.76
C LEU A 10 0.42 47.29 -0.09
N GLN A 11 -0.31 46.34 -0.63
CA GLN A 11 0.20 45.22 -1.43
C GLN A 11 -0.48 45.29 -2.81
N ALA A 12 0.29 45.05 -3.87
CA ALA A 12 -0.27 44.85 -5.20
C ALA A 12 -0.95 43.49 -5.27
N ASP A 13 -2.11 43.40 -5.91
CA ASP A 13 -2.79 42.11 -6.16
C ASP A 13 -2.43 41.67 -7.59
N LEU A 14 -1.73 40.53 -7.69
CA LEU A 14 -1.23 39.99 -8.94
C LEU A 14 -1.96 38.70 -9.27
N SER A 15 -2.63 38.68 -10.39
CA SER A 15 -3.46 37.54 -10.83
C SER A 15 -3.15 37.05 -12.24
N THR A 16 -2.27 37.73 -12.98
CA THR A 16 -1.86 37.37 -14.33
C THR A 16 -0.34 37.40 -14.47
N ASP A 17 0.19 36.65 -15.45
CA ASP A 17 1.62 36.61 -15.76
C ASP A 17 2.16 37.98 -16.15
N GLU A 18 1.38 38.77 -16.91
CA GLU A 18 1.79 40.09 -17.33
C GLU A 18 1.93 41.08 -16.16
N GLU A 19 1.02 41.02 -15.17
CA GLU A 19 1.10 41.87 -13.97
C GLU A 19 2.29 41.46 -13.13
N PHE A 20 2.56 40.14 -13.03
CA PHE A 20 3.67 39.60 -12.31
C PHE A 20 5.02 40.02 -12.92
N GLU A 21 5.20 39.89 -14.23
CA GLU A 21 6.40 40.33 -14.94
C GLU A 21 6.66 41.83 -14.77
N LYS A 22 5.63 42.66 -14.93
CA LYS A 22 5.74 44.09 -14.68
C LYS A 22 6.10 44.43 -13.23
N PHE A 23 5.63 43.61 -12.28
CA PHE A 23 5.98 43.81 -10.88
C PHE A 23 7.43 43.45 -10.61
N LEU A 24 7.96 42.39 -11.21
CA LEU A 24 9.37 41.96 -11.06
C LEU A 24 10.38 42.96 -11.56
N LEU A 25 10.00 43.86 -12.47
CA LEU A 25 10.86 44.94 -12.97
C LEU A 25 11.02 46.13 -12.00
N ARG A 26 10.29 46.13 -10.88
CA ARG A 26 10.42 47.20 -9.87
C ARG A 26 11.74 47.11 -9.14
N SER A 27 12.27 48.26 -8.76
CA SER A 27 13.49 48.36 -7.98
C SER A 27 13.25 48.13 -6.49
N GLY A 28 14.28 47.72 -5.79
CA GLY A 28 14.28 47.42 -4.35
C GLY A 28 14.00 45.99 -4.02
N LEU A 29 13.59 45.73 -2.79
CA LEU A 29 13.20 44.40 -2.31
C LEU A 29 11.72 44.16 -2.61
N LEU A 30 11.42 43.14 -3.36
CA LEU A 30 10.06 42.68 -3.64
C LEU A 30 9.75 41.52 -2.71
N VAL A 31 8.64 41.61 -1.96
CA VAL A 31 8.16 40.55 -1.07
C VAL A 31 6.81 40.07 -1.57
N LEU A 32 6.77 38.80 -1.96
CA LEU A 32 5.59 38.17 -2.56
C LEU A 32 4.95 37.24 -1.53
N ASP A 33 3.69 37.47 -1.19
CA ASP A 33 2.82 36.57 -0.45
C ASP A 33 2.11 35.65 -1.47
N ILE A 34 2.65 34.45 -1.65
CA ILE A 34 2.16 33.47 -2.62
C ILE A 34 1.18 32.52 -1.91
N TYR A 35 -0.06 32.49 -2.38
CA TYR A 35 -1.11 31.70 -1.74
C TYR A 35 -1.87 30.81 -2.73
N SER A 36 -2.41 29.71 -2.22
CA SER A 36 -3.36 28.86 -2.94
C SER A 36 -4.78 29.40 -2.75
N GLU A 37 -5.65 29.23 -3.76
CA GLU A 37 -7.03 29.76 -3.74
C GLU A 37 -7.84 29.32 -2.51
N TRP A 38 -7.63 28.09 -2.05
CA TRP A 38 -8.36 27.54 -0.91
C TRP A 38 -8.01 28.17 0.45
N CYS A 39 -6.80 28.73 0.62
CA CYS A 39 -6.36 29.34 1.88
C CYS A 39 -6.44 30.88 1.87
N GLY A 40 -6.39 31.51 0.69
CA GLY A 40 -6.33 32.95 0.53
C GLY A 40 -5.00 33.57 1.01
N PRO A 41 -4.82 34.89 0.84
CA PRO A 41 -3.63 35.62 1.24
C PRO A 41 -3.49 35.70 2.77
N CYS A 42 -2.25 35.86 3.25
CA CYS A 42 -1.94 35.86 4.68
C CYS A 42 -2.36 37.19 5.34
N LEU A 43 -3.53 37.21 5.98
CA LEU A 43 -4.07 38.42 6.65
C LEU A 43 -3.28 38.76 7.94
N GLY A 44 -2.64 37.77 8.58
CA GLY A 44 -1.91 37.97 9.83
C GLY A 44 -0.68 38.88 9.71
N MET A 45 -0.13 39.01 8.50
CA MET A 45 1.07 39.82 8.24
C MET A 45 0.79 41.28 7.88
N VAL A 46 -0.44 41.66 7.51
CA VAL A 46 -0.77 42.97 6.98
C VAL A 46 -0.35 44.14 7.89
N GLY A 47 -0.53 43.98 9.21
CA GLY A 47 -0.12 44.98 10.19
C GLY A 47 1.41 45.15 10.26
N SER A 48 2.15 44.05 10.30
CA SER A 48 3.62 44.05 10.35
C SER A 48 4.21 44.58 9.03
N LEU A 49 3.68 44.18 7.89
CA LEU A 49 4.12 44.66 6.57
C LEU A 49 3.89 46.16 6.43
N ARG A 50 2.75 46.68 6.91
CA ARG A 50 2.46 48.13 6.91
C ARG A 50 3.48 48.88 7.75
N LYS A 51 3.79 48.38 8.93
CA LYS A 51 4.80 48.96 9.82
C LYS A 51 6.16 49.02 9.16
N ILE A 52 6.65 47.91 8.62
CA ILE A 52 7.97 47.84 7.95
C ILE A 52 7.99 48.76 6.73
N LYS A 53 6.94 48.79 5.91
CA LYS A 53 6.84 49.67 4.72
C LYS A 53 6.95 51.16 5.09
N LEU A 54 6.29 51.56 6.18
CA LEU A 54 6.25 52.95 6.60
C LEU A 54 7.52 53.41 7.32
N GLU A 55 8.06 52.53 8.19
CA GLU A 55 9.20 52.87 9.07
C GLU A 55 10.56 52.67 8.40
N LEU A 56 10.70 51.64 7.58
CA LEU A 56 12.01 51.22 7.06
C LEU A 56 12.08 51.14 5.53
N GLY A 57 11.03 50.67 4.88
CA GLY A 57 11.07 50.28 3.48
C GLY A 57 10.91 51.42 2.50
N GLY A 58 10.01 52.37 2.80
CA GLY A 58 9.67 53.45 1.85
C GLY A 58 9.47 52.90 0.41
N ASP A 59 10.14 53.52 -0.53
CA ASP A 59 10.08 53.12 -1.95
C ASP A 59 10.97 51.91 -2.26
N ASN A 60 11.89 51.53 -1.36
CA ASN A 60 12.78 50.37 -1.54
C ASN A 60 12.12 49.00 -1.18
N LEU A 61 10.91 49.01 -0.63
CA LEU A 61 10.16 47.79 -0.32
C LEU A 61 8.89 47.73 -1.15
N GLN A 62 8.71 46.74 -1.97
CA GLN A 62 7.49 46.51 -2.73
C GLN A 62 6.82 45.22 -2.24
N LEU A 63 5.51 45.27 -2.06
CA LEU A 63 4.74 44.16 -1.50
C LEU A 63 3.66 43.73 -2.50
N ALA A 64 3.49 42.44 -2.69
CA ALA A 64 2.44 41.89 -3.51
C ALA A 64 1.82 40.64 -2.89
N ILE A 65 0.56 40.37 -3.22
CA ILE A 65 -0.13 39.11 -3.02
C ILE A 65 -0.28 38.43 -4.38
N CYS A 66 0.06 37.14 -4.46
CA CYS A 66 0.14 36.39 -5.70
C CYS A 66 -0.68 35.12 -5.59
N LYS A 67 -1.67 34.94 -6.48
CA LYS A 67 -2.42 33.69 -6.55
C LYS A 67 -1.66 32.66 -7.35
N ALA A 68 -1.13 31.61 -6.68
CA ALA A 68 -0.26 30.61 -7.29
C ALA A 68 -0.87 29.88 -8.49
N GLY A 69 -2.18 29.60 -8.47
CA GLY A 69 -2.87 28.90 -9.57
C GLY A 69 -3.18 29.75 -10.79
N SER A 70 -2.93 31.07 -10.74
CA SER A 70 -3.22 32.00 -11.85
C SER A 70 -1.96 32.54 -12.52
N ILE A 71 -0.78 32.34 -11.90
CA ILE A 71 0.52 32.79 -12.38
C ILE A 71 1.37 31.58 -12.71
N SER A 72 1.74 31.39 -13.98
CA SER A 72 2.46 30.21 -14.46
C SER A 72 3.82 29.99 -13.77
N TYR A 73 4.53 31.05 -13.47
CA TYR A 73 5.82 31.05 -12.74
C TYR A 73 5.71 30.49 -11.32
N LEU A 74 4.50 30.52 -10.72
CA LEU A 74 4.25 30.16 -9.33
C LEU A 74 3.43 28.86 -9.15
N GLU A 75 3.12 28.16 -10.22
CA GLU A 75 2.25 26.96 -10.19
C GLU A 75 2.75 25.89 -9.20
N ARG A 76 4.08 25.76 -9.01
CA ARG A 76 4.67 24.81 -8.05
C ARG A 76 4.24 25.04 -6.59
N PHE A 77 3.71 26.21 -6.28
CA PHE A 77 3.17 26.59 -4.96
C PHE A 77 1.66 26.39 -4.85
N ASN A 78 0.96 26.11 -5.93
CA ASN A 78 -0.52 26.08 -5.98
C ASN A 78 -1.18 25.05 -5.03
N LYS A 79 -0.49 23.98 -4.66
CA LYS A 79 -1.06 22.93 -3.80
C LYS A 79 -0.42 22.87 -2.41
N LYS A 80 0.31 23.90 -2.02
CA LYS A 80 0.91 23.95 -0.69
C LYS A 80 -0.16 24.29 0.36
N SER A 81 -0.02 23.70 1.54
CA SER A 81 -0.95 23.87 2.66
C SER A 81 -0.72 25.17 3.45
N GLU A 82 0.36 25.86 3.18
CA GLU A 82 0.81 27.06 3.86
C GLU A 82 1.21 28.14 2.86
N PRO A 83 1.10 29.44 3.20
CA PRO A 83 1.56 30.52 2.34
C PRO A 83 3.07 30.45 2.14
N THR A 84 3.51 30.88 0.96
CA THR A 84 4.94 30.94 0.62
C THR A 84 5.34 32.40 0.46
N TRP A 85 6.40 32.80 1.17
CA TRP A 85 6.98 34.14 1.08
C TRP A 85 8.23 34.07 0.21
N MET A 86 8.22 34.75 -0.94
CA MET A 86 9.36 34.84 -1.83
C MET A 86 9.93 36.24 -1.81
N PHE A 87 11.25 36.32 -1.70
CA PHE A 87 12.01 37.57 -1.70
C PHE A 87 12.74 37.70 -3.02
N VAL A 88 12.48 38.80 -3.73
CA VAL A 88 13.02 39.02 -5.07
C VAL A 88 13.74 40.36 -5.12
N THR A 89 14.88 40.38 -5.79
CA THR A 89 15.62 41.59 -6.11
C THR A 89 16.18 41.50 -7.52
N ASN A 90 16.09 42.56 -8.31
CA ASN A 90 16.54 42.60 -9.70
C ASN A 90 16.02 41.41 -10.55
N GLY A 91 14.77 41.03 -10.35
CA GLY A 91 14.11 39.96 -11.10
C GLY A 91 14.50 38.53 -10.68
N LYS A 92 15.40 38.36 -9.69
CA LYS A 92 15.85 37.05 -9.18
C LYS A 92 15.35 36.79 -7.77
N ALA A 93 14.93 35.56 -7.49
CA ALA A 93 14.55 35.12 -6.17
C ALA A 93 15.81 34.91 -5.32
N ILE A 94 15.92 35.64 -4.20
CA ILE A 94 17.08 35.57 -3.30
C ILE A 94 16.81 34.71 -2.06
N ASN A 95 15.55 34.50 -1.71
CA ASN A 95 15.17 33.64 -0.60
C ASN A 95 13.69 33.24 -0.69
N ILE A 96 13.35 32.12 -0.02
CA ILE A 96 11.96 31.64 0.15
C ILE A 96 11.77 31.25 1.63
N MET A 97 10.57 31.50 2.13
CA MET A 97 10.13 31.01 3.45
C MET A 97 8.74 30.41 3.31
N PHE A 98 8.55 29.22 3.85
CA PHE A 98 7.26 28.53 3.94
C PHE A 98 6.61 28.79 5.28
N GLY A 99 5.27 28.95 5.28
CA GLY A 99 4.50 29.26 6.47
C GLY A 99 4.63 30.74 6.89
N THR A 100 3.95 31.09 7.99
CA THR A 100 3.94 32.45 8.52
C THR A 100 4.35 32.45 10.00
N ASP A 101 5.66 32.42 10.21
CA ASP A 101 6.26 32.79 11.49
C ASP A 101 6.53 34.29 11.47
N VAL A 102 5.63 35.06 12.09
CA VAL A 102 5.65 36.53 12.03
C VAL A 102 6.97 37.14 12.53
N PRO A 103 7.52 36.78 13.70
CA PRO A 103 8.81 37.27 14.15
C PRO A 103 9.96 36.97 13.19
N LYS A 104 10.04 35.76 12.70
CA LYS A 104 11.08 35.32 11.76
C LYS A 104 10.96 36.04 10.42
N LEU A 105 9.74 36.16 9.89
CA LEU A 105 9.47 36.83 8.62
C LEU A 105 9.79 38.33 8.70
N VAL A 106 9.40 39.01 9.78
CA VAL A 106 9.74 40.42 10.03
C VAL A 106 11.26 40.63 10.09
N ALA A 107 11.97 39.79 10.83
CA ALA A 107 13.43 39.85 10.93
C ALA A 107 14.10 39.61 9.57
N MET A 108 13.58 38.65 8.77
CA MET A 108 14.07 38.33 7.44
C MET A 108 13.85 39.50 6.46
N ILE A 109 12.64 40.07 6.41
CA ILE A 109 12.34 41.25 5.57
C ILE A 109 13.28 42.41 5.94
N THR A 110 13.44 42.70 7.23
CA THR A 110 14.28 43.78 7.70
C THR A 110 15.75 43.59 7.29
N ARG A 111 16.30 42.42 7.48
CA ARG A 111 17.68 42.08 7.10
C ARG A 111 17.90 42.20 5.59
N MET A 112 16.99 41.62 4.78
CA MET A 112 17.09 41.64 3.32
C MET A 112 16.90 43.07 2.76
N LEU A 113 16.02 43.85 3.37
CA LEU A 113 15.84 45.24 2.98
C LEU A 113 17.11 46.06 3.25
N GLN A 114 17.76 45.87 4.42
CA GLN A 114 18.99 46.57 4.77
C GLN A 114 20.13 46.19 3.80
N SER A 115 20.30 44.89 3.48
CA SER A 115 21.34 44.46 2.55
C SER A 115 21.06 44.94 1.11
N THR A 116 19.78 44.97 0.68
CA THR A 116 19.39 45.53 -0.64
C THR A 116 19.70 47.04 -0.70
N MET A 117 19.41 47.77 0.36
CA MET A 117 19.72 49.20 0.45
C MET A 117 21.23 49.46 0.48
N ALA A 118 22.01 48.59 1.11
CA ALA A 118 23.49 48.62 1.12
C ALA A 118 24.09 48.20 -0.23
N LYS A 119 23.27 47.81 -1.20
CA LYS A 119 23.68 47.28 -2.52
C LYS A 119 24.65 46.08 -2.41
N GLU A 120 24.44 45.24 -1.40
CA GLU A 120 25.17 43.98 -1.28
C GLU A 120 24.81 43.06 -2.45
N SER A 121 25.81 42.32 -2.93
CA SER A 121 25.58 41.31 -3.97
C SER A 121 24.89 40.09 -3.36
N HIS A 122 23.70 39.77 -3.87
CA HIS A 122 22.99 38.54 -3.51
C HIS A 122 23.08 37.53 -4.63
N PHE A 123 23.36 36.27 -4.29
CA PHE A 123 23.14 35.19 -5.22
C PHE A 123 21.63 34.99 -5.38
N GLY A 124 21.13 35.00 -6.62
CA GLY A 124 19.70 34.89 -6.91
C GLY A 124 19.45 33.79 -7.92
N TYR A 125 18.39 33.06 -7.69
CA TYR A 125 17.87 32.01 -8.55
C TYR A 125 16.84 32.59 -9.52
N GLU A 126 16.67 31.97 -10.67
CA GLU A 126 15.52 32.29 -11.52
C GLU A 126 14.22 31.99 -10.78
N ILE A 127 13.14 32.73 -11.07
CA ILE A 127 11.85 32.57 -10.35
C ILE A 127 11.30 31.14 -10.47
N THR A 128 11.54 30.48 -11.60
CA THR A 128 11.09 29.10 -11.90
C THR A 128 12.04 28.04 -11.34
N GLU A 129 13.26 28.41 -10.98
CA GLU A 129 14.27 27.50 -10.45
C GLU A 129 13.99 27.13 -8.99
N LEU A 130 14.28 25.88 -8.62
CA LEU A 130 14.12 25.40 -7.24
C LEU A 130 15.27 25.93 -6.38
N GLN A 131 14.91 26.54 -5.26
CA GLN A 131 15.90 26.97 -4.28
C GLN A 131 16.34 25.80 -3.37
N PRO A 132 17.51 25.88 -2.72
CA PRO A 132 18.02 24.80 -1.86
C PRO A 132 17.03 24.31 -0.81
N ILE A 133 16.28 25.21 -0.19
CA ILE A 133 15.25 24.87 0.81
C ILE A 133 14.07 24.10 0.18
N GLU A 134 13.76 24.33 -1.09
CA GLU A 134 12.73 23.59 -1.81
C GLU A 134 13.21 22.17 -2.12
N LEU A 135 14.48 22.02 -2.52
CA LEU A 135 15.13 20.72 -2.77
C LEU A 135 15.21 19.90 -1.48
N GLU A 136 15.65 20.48 -0.37
CA GLU A 136 15.70 19.82 0.92
C GLU A 136 14.32 19.30 1.35
N GLN A 137 13.27 20.14 1.27
CA GLN A 137 11.92 19.70 1.58
C GLN A 137 11.41 18.60 0.65
N GLN A 138 11.82 18.63 -0.62
CA GLN A 138 11.46 17.59 -1.60
C GLN A 138 12.16 16.27 -1.27
N GLU A 139 13.43 16.32 -0.92
CA GLU A 139 14.20 15.14 -0.51
C GLU A 139 13.65 14.52 0.78
N GLU A 140 13.37 15.33 1.80
CA GLU A 140 12.74 14.85 3.04
C GLU A 140 11.38 14.19 2.78
N ARG A 141 10.56 14.80 1.92
CA ARG A 141 9.26 14.25 1.53
C ARG A 141 9.41 12.93 0.77
N ASN A 142 10.35 12.86 -0.18
CA ASN A 142 10.63 11.65 -0.95
C ASN A 142 11.17 10.54 -0.04
N LYS A 143 12.05 10.87 0.90
CA LYS A 143 12.56 9.93 1.91
C LYS A 143 11.43 9.40 2.80
N ALA A 144 10.57 10.27 3.30
CA ALA A 144 9.42 9.89 4.10
C ALA A 144 8.44 8.99 3.31
N LEU A 145 8.22 9.31 2.03
CA LEU A 145 7.36 8.51 1.14
C LEU A 145 7.95 7.10 0.89
N ARG A 146 9.26 7.01 0.60
CA ARG A 146 9.95 5.72 0.43
C ARG A 146 9.85 4.87 1.70
N LEU A 147 10.14 5.46 2.85
CA LEU A 147 10.05 4.77 4.14
C LEU A 147 8.62 4.25 4.40
N ALA A 148 7.61 5.07 4.13
CA ALA A 148 6.21 4.66 4.27
C ALA A 148 5.85 3.50 3.34
N GLN A 149 6.33 3.52 2.09
CA GLN A 149 6.13 2.42 1.13
C GLN A 149 6.84 1.13 1.57
N GLU A 150 8.06 1.23 2.08
CA GLU A 150 8.81 0.08 2.60
C GLU A 150 8.09 -0.58 3.80
N ILE A 151 7.58 0.23 4.72
CA ILE A 151 6.81 -0.26 5.87
C ILE A 151 5.52 -0.97 5.39
N GLU A 152 4.79 -0.37 4.45
CA GLU A 152 3.57 -0.95 3.90
C GLU A 152 3.86 -2.30 3.20
N LEU A 153 4.93 -2.35 2.42
CA LEU A 153 5.36 -3.56 1.73
C LEU A 153 5.80 -4.66 2.72
N ALA A 154 6.54 -4.29 3.76
CA ALA A 154 6.98 -5.22 4.81
C ALA A 154 5.77 -5.79 5.60
N GLU A 155 4.80 -4.96 5.96
CA GLU A 155 3.57 -5.41 6.63
C GLU A 155 2.74 -6.34 5.72
N SER A 156 2.64 -6.02 4.44
CA SER A 156 1.95 -6.85 3.45
C SER A 156 2.61 -8.23 3.30
N ARG A 157 3.95 -8.26 3.20
CA ARG A 157 4.72 -9.51 3.16
C ARG A 157 4.52 -10.34 4.42
N ARG A 158 4.57 -9.72 5.60
CA ARG A 158 4.35 -10.41 6.89
C ARG A 158 2.97 -11.06 6.95
N LYS A 159 1.91 -10.31 6.61
CA LYS A 159 0.53 -10.84 6.58
C LYS A 159 0.39 -12.02 5.61
N ARG A 160 1.04 -11.94 4.44
CA ARG A 160 1.05 -13.03 3.47
C ARG A 160 1.74 -14.28 4.01
N VAL A 161 2.91 -14.13 4.64
CA VAL A 161 3.65 -15.26 5.24
C VAL A 161 2.83 -15.90 6.38
N GLU A 162 2.20 -15.11 7.23
CA GLU A 162 1.34 -15.58 8.32
C GLU A 162 0.14 -16.38 7.77
N TYR A 163 -0.51 -15.86 6.74
CA TYR A 163 -1.59 -16.55 6.05
C TYR A 163 -1.12 -17.87 5.43
N LEU A 164 -0.03 -17.87 4.66
CA LEU A 164 0.52 -19.08 4.04
C LEU A 164 0.96 -20.11 5.08
N SER A 165 1.53 -19.69 6.21
CA SER A 165 1.87 -20.58 7.32
C SER A 165 0.63 -21.27 7.87
N SER A 166 -0.43 -20.54 8.15
CA SER A 166 -1.70 -21.10 8.64
C SER A 166 -2.32 -22.10 7.63
N VAL A 167 -2.30 -21.76 6.35
CA VAL A 167 -2.82 -22.61 5.27
C VAL A 167 -1.99 -23.90 5.15
N THR A 168 -0.67 -23.79 5.13
CA THR A 168 0.22 -24.96 5.03
C THR A 168 0.14 -25.85 6.26
N ASP A 169 0.01 -25.30 7.47
CA ASP A 169 -0.23 -26.07 8.70
C ASP A 169 -1.54 -26.86 8.62
N CYS A 170 -2.61 -26.26 8.10
CA CYS A 170 -3.87 -26.93 7.87
C CYS A 170 -3.73 -28.09 6.86
N ILE A 171 -2.99 -27.88 5.76
CA ILE A 171 -2.74 -28.92 4.75
C ILE A 171 -1.91 -30.07 5.33
N MET A 172 -0.83 -29.77 6.06
CA MET A 172 0.02 -30.79 6.70
C MET A 172 -0.76 -31.62 7.70
N ALA A 173 -1.69 -31.03 8.45
CA ALA A 173 -2.54 -31.74 9.40
C ALA A 173 -3.55 -32.69 8.72
N ASN A 174 -4.10 -32.29 7.54
CA ASN A 174 -5.11 -33.08 6.83
C ASN A 174 -4.53 -34.04 5.79
N LEU A 175 -3.32 -33.78 5.29
CA LEU A 175 -2.65 -34.57 4.24
C LEU A 175 -1.19 -34.89 4.62
N PRO A 176 -0.92 -35.49 5.79
CA PRO A 176 0.46 -35.73 6.26
C PRO A 176 1.24 -36.73 5.39
N GLU A 177 0.54 -37.64 4.71
CA GLU A 177 1.08 -38.69 3.86
C GLU A 177 1.36 -38.28 2.42
N ILE A 178 1.13 -37.00 2.08
CA ILE A 178 1.19 -36.51 0.70
C ILE A 178 2.48 -35.72 0.48
N GLY A 179 3.10 -35.97 -0.69
CA GLY A 179 4.22 -35.20 -1.20
C GLY A 179 4.09 -34.90 -2.69
N ILE A 180 4.81 -33.89 -3.16
CA ILE A 180 4.80 -33.45 -4.55
C ILE A 180 6.21 -33.57 -5.12
N THR A 181 6.31 -34.03 -6.38
CA THR A 181 7.52 -33.91 -7.19
C THR A 181 7.27 -32.99 -8.38
N VAL A 182 8.23 -32.13 -8.68
CA VAL A 182 8.21 -31.24 -9.83
C VAL A 182 9.29 -31.69 -10.79
N PHE A 183 8.88 -32.07 -12.00
CA PHE A 183 9.81 -32.51 -13.03
C PHE A 183 10.21 -31.35 -13.93
N GLY A 184 11.45 -31.33 -14.37
CA GLY A 184 11.94 -30.35 -15.31
C GLY A 184 11.26 -30.41 -16.69
N PRO A 185 11.38 -29.37 -17.52
CA PRO A 185 10.68 -29.25 -18.82
C PRO A 185 11.08 -30.32 -19.84
N GLN A 186 12.23 -31.00 -19.63
CA GLN A 186 12.67 -32.13 -20.44
C GLN A 186 11.86 -33.39 -20.21
N VAL A 187 11.07 -33.46 -19.14
CA VAL A 187 10.26 -34.63 -18.78
C VAL A 187 8.82 -34.41 -19.25
N ASN A 188 8.36 -35.25 -20.16
CA ASN A 188 7.03 -35.19 -20.72
C ASN A 188 6.10 -36.30 -20.19
N ARG A 189 4.81 -36.24 -20.54
CA ARG A 189 3.81 -37.22 -20.13
C ARG A 189 4.08 -38.64 -20.65
N ASP A 190 4.76 -38.77 -21.79
CA ASP A 190 5.03 -40.08 -22.43
C ASP A 190 6.09 -40.87 -21.66
N MET A 191 6.96 -40.18 -20.91
CA MET A 191 7.96 -40.79 -20.06
C MET A 191 7.39 -41.39 -18.78
N PHE A 192 6.13 -41.11 -18.44
CA PHE A 192 5.55 -41.47 -17.14
C PHE A 192 5.58 -42.99 -16.83
N LYS A 193 5.46 -43.85 -17.83
CA LYS A 193 5.60 -45.32 -17.60
C LYS A 193 6.97 -45.68 -17.04
N LYS A 194 8.03 -45.11 -17.62
CA LYS A 194 9.41 -45.31 -17.14
C LYS A 194 9.63 -44.71 -15.77
N LEU A 195 9.03 -43.50 -15.52
CA LEU A 195 9.10 -42.85 -14.22
C LEU A 195 8.36 -43.62 -13.11
N SER A 196 7.39 -44.48 -13.45
CA SER A 196 6.65 -45.30 -12.48
C SER A 196 7.43 -46.56 -12.02
N GLU A 197 8.41 -47.03 -12.79
CA GLU A 197 9.17 -48.24 -12.46
C GLU A 197 9.88 -48.17 -11.07
N PRO A 198 10.57 -47.08 -10.69
CA PRO A 198 11.18 -46.98 -9.36
C PRO A 198 10.17 -46.72 -8.24
N ALA A 199 8.91 -46.33 -8.55
CA ALA A 199 7.88 -46.08 -7.56
C ALA A 199 7.33 -47.37 -6.92
N ASP A 200 7.26 -48.47 -7.68
CA ASP A 200 6.73 -49.74 -7.21
C ASP A 200 7.56 -50.35 -6.04
N PRO A 201 8.89 -50.46 -6.13
CA PRO A 201 9.69 -50.97 -5.02
C PRO A 201 9.67 -50.05 -3.79
N LEU A 202 9.47 -48.74 -3.99
CA LEU A 202 9.33 -47.76 -2.91
C LEU A 202 7.90 -47.69 -2.35
N LYS A 203 6.96 -48.45 -2.90
CA LYS A 203 5.54 -48.50 -2.49
C LYS A 203 4.88 -47.11 -2.43
N ILE A 204 5.27 -46.19 -3.30
CA ILE A 204 4.66 -44.89 -3.43
C ILE A 204 3.60 -44.92 -4.54
N GLN A 205 2.49 -44.18 -4.35
CA GLN A 205 1.37 -44.18 -5.30
C GLN A 205 1.14 -42.81 -5.85
N CYS A 206 1.24 -42.63 -7.17
CA CYS A 206 0.83 -41.41 -7.82
C CYS A 206 -0.71 -41.33 -7.87
N LYS A 207 -1.31 -40.42 -7.11
CA LYS A 207 -2.75 -40.23 -7.03
C LYS A 207 -3.26 -39.24 -8.08
N ASP A 208 -2.47 -38.22 -8.41
CA ASP A 208 -2.82 -37.25 -9.43
C ASP A 208 -1.54 -36.73 -10.11
N ARG A 209 -1.66 -36.35 -11.36
CA ARG A 209 -0.55 -35.76 -12.14
C ARG A 209 -1.10 -34.72 -13.10
N LYS A 210 -0.48 -33.57 -13.08
CA LYS A 210 -0.90 -32.44 -13.92
C LYS A 210 0.31 -31.68 -14.45
N VAL A 211 0.10 -31.02 -15.55
CA VAL A 211 1.07 -30.09 -16.12
C VAL A 211 0.59 -28.69 -15.85
N PHE A 212 1.45 -27.88 -15.28
CA PHE A 212 1.16 -26.50 -14.93
C PHE A 212 2.20 -25.56 -15.51
N PRO A 213 1.80 -24.41 -16.05
CA PRO A 213 2.71 -23.30 -16.29
C PRO A 213 3.14 -22.71 -14.96
N ILE A 214 4.36 -22.21 -14.89
CA ILE A 214 4.90 -21.61 -13.67
C ILE A 214 4.99 -20.10 -13.83
N THR A 215 4.41 -19.38 -12.85
CA THR A 215 4.47 -17.93 -12.78
C THR A 215 5.38 -17.45 -11.64
N PRO A 216 5.93 -16.23 -11.70
CA PRO A 216 6.72 -15.66 -10.60
C PRO A 216 5.97 -15.63 -9.25
N SER A 217 4.65 -15.38 -9.28
CA SER A 217 3.81 -15.34 -8.07
C SER A 217 3.65 -16.72 -7.43
N ASP A 218 3.60 -17.79 -8.25
CA ASP A 218 3.49 -19.16 -7.77
C ASP A 218 4.78 -19.57 -7.05
N PHE A 219 5.93 -19.28 -7.66
CA PHE A 219 7.22 -19.56 -7.00
C PHE A 219 7.40 -18.76 -5.71
N ALA A 220 6.99 -17.50 -5.67
CA ALA A 220 7.02 -16.72 -4.43
C ALA A 220 6.14 -17.34 -3.33
N THR A 221 5.01 -17.95 -3.72
CA THR A 221 4.12 -18.66 -2.80
C THR A 221 4.70 -19.98 -2.35
N VAL A 222 5.29 -20.76 -3.25
CA VAL A 222 5.90 -22.07 -2.94
C VAL A 222 7.16 -21.91 -2.07
N ASN A 223 8.00 -20.94 -2.40
CA ASN A 223 9.28 -20.72 -1.74
C ASN A 223 9.23 -19.85 -0.48
N PHE A 224 8.03 -19.48 0.01
CA PHE A 224 7.92 -18.56 1.15
C PHE A 224 8.64 -19.04 2.42
N ALA A 225 8.85 -20.35 2.58
CA ALA A 225 9.54 -20.99 3.69
C ALA A 225 10.35 -22.24 3.26
N ALA A 226 10.75 -22.34 1.99
CA ALA A 226 11.46 -23.50 1.48
C ALA A 226 12.90 -23.58 2.01
N GLU A 227 13.29 -24.77 2.49
CA GLU A 227 14.66 -25.03 2.95
C GLU A 227 15.65 -25.26 1.80
N ASN A 228 15.18 -25.82 0.67
CA ASN A 228 15.99 -26.08 -0.53
C ASN A 228 15.35 -25.48 -1.78
N PRO A 229 15.22 -24.15 -1.87
CA PRO A 229 14.63 -23.51 -3.04
C PRO A 229 15.51 -23.75 -4.28
N LEU A 230 14.88 -23.77 -5.45
CA LEU A 230 15.62 -23.74 -6.72
C LEU A 230 16.41 -22.42 -6.83
N ALA A 231 17.59 -22.49 -7.45
CA ALA A 231 18.40 -21.29 -7.67
C ALA A 231 17.61 -20.25 -8.49
N PRO A 232 17.73 -18.94 -8.21
CA PRO A 232 17.00 -17.90 -8.93
C PRO A 232 17.16 -17.98 -10.45
N GLU A 233 18.37 -18.26 -10.90
CA GLU A 233 18.69 -18.40 -12.32
C GLU A 233 17.95 -19.58 -13.00
N VAL A 234 17.74 -20.66 -12.26
CA VAL A 234 16.95 -21.82 -12.72
C VAL A 234 15.48 -21.44 -12.79
N ILE A 235 14.99 -20.71 -11.77
CA ILE A 235 13.59 -20.27 -11.71
C ILE A 235 13.25 -19.36 -12.90
N GLU A 236 14.13 -18.43 -13.23
CA GLU A 236 13.96 -17.54 -14.41
C GLU A 236 13.83 -18.33 -15.72
N GLN A 237 14.58 -19.42 -15.85
CA GLN A 237 14.51 -20.30 -17.01
C GLN A 237 13.27 -21.20 -17.05
N LEU A 238 12.55 -21.31 -15.92
CA LEU A 238 11.32 -22.09 -15.80
C LEU A 238 10.04 -21.28 -16.00
N TYR A 239 10.11 -19.94 -15.99
CA TYR A 239 8.94 -19.12 -16.23
C TYR A 239 8.30 -19.45 -17.58
N ASP A 240 6.99 -19.46 -17.61
CA ASP A 240 6.14 -19.78 -18.78
C ASP A 240 6.36 -21.18 -19.38
N LYS A 241 7.18 -22.03 -18.75
CA LYS A 241 7.31 -23.42 -19.16
C LYS A 241 6.32 -24.29 -18.40
N GLU A 242 5.77 -25.24 -19.12
CA GLU A 242 4.88 -26.25 -18.53
C GLU A 242 5.71 -27.35 -17.85
N LEU A 243 5.49 -27.54 -16.56
CA LEU A 243 6.17 -28.57 -15.77
C LEU A 243 5.18 -29.65 -15.33
N LEU A 244 5.62 -30.90 -15.42
CA LEU A 244 4.88 -32.05 -14.90
C LEU A 244 5.02 -32.11 -13.39
N MET A 245 3.90 -32.08 -12.67
CA MET A 245 3.83 -32.24 -11.24
C MET A 245 3.05 -33.48 -10.87
N CYS A 246 3.58 -34.28 -9.96
CA CYS A 246 2.94 -35.50 -9.49
C CYS A 246 2.62 -35.40 -7.99
N PHE A 247 1.39 -35.78 -7.66
CA PHE A 247 0.83 -35.84 -6.32
C PHE A 247 0.94 -37.29 -5.80
N TRP A 248 1.85 -37.54 -4.86
CA TRP A 248 2.20 -38.84 -4.36
C TRP A 248 1.62 -39.09 -2.98
N LYS A 249 1.06 -40.31 -2.80
CA LYS A 249 0.76 -40.85 -1.49
C LYS A 249 1.90 -41.74 -1.05
N VAL A 250 2.45 -41.50 0.14
CA VAL A 250 3.52 -42.24 0.78
C VAL A 250 2.95 -42.88 2.04
N GLU A 251 3.15 -44.20 2.21
CA GLU A 251 2.70 -44.88 3.42
C GLU A 251 3.58 -44.48 4.63
N GLU A 252 2.94 -44.20 5.75
CA GLU A 252 3.59 -43.71 6.99
C GLU A 252 4.73 -44.62 7.48
N VAL A 253 4.63 -45.94 7.22
CA VAL A 253 5.65 -46.95 7.59
C VAL A 253 6.97 -46.73 6.84
N LEU A 254 6.95 -46.09 5.68
CA LEU A 254 8.14 -45.89 4.83
C LEU A 254 8.95 -44.65 5.23
N GLY A 255 8.38 -43.75 5.99
CA GLY A 255 9.00 -42.51 6.40
C GLY A 255 8.20 -41.28 5.97
N THR A 256 8.83 -40.11 6.09
CA THR A 256 8.20 -38.83 5.70
C THR A 256 8.17 -38.70 4.17
N PRO A 257 7.12 -38.10 3.59
CA PRO A 257 7.02 -37.89 2.15
C PRO A 257 8.24 -37.20 1.53
N PRO A 258 8.82 -36.12 2.11
CA PRO A 258 10.05 -35.54 1.58
C PRO A 258 11.23 -36.54 1.49
N SER A 259 11.39 -37.39 2.50
CA SER A 259 12.49 -38.34 2.55
C SER A 259 12.37 -39.44 1.47
N VAL A 260 11.18 -40.02 1.37
CA VAL A 260 10.92 -41.13 0.41
C VAL A 260 10.94 -40.62 -1.03
N LEU A 261 10.38 -39.40 -1.28
CA LEU A 261 10.39 -38.82 -2.62
C LEU A 261 11.78 -38.36 -3.06
N ARG A 262 12.66 -37.96 -2.13
CA ARG A 262 14.07 -37.68 -2.47
C ARG A 262 14.81 -38.97 -2.84
N GLN A 263 14.51 -40.08 -2.15
CA GLN A 263 15.04 -41.40 -2.54
C GLN A 263 14.54 -41.80 -3.94
N TYR A 264 13.28 -41.59 -4.22
CA TYR A 264 12.71 -41.80 -5.56
C TYR A 264 13.41 -40.91 -6.63
N ALA A 265 13.64 -39.63 -6.36
CA ALA A 265 14.39 -38.75 -7.26
C ALA A 265 15.83 -39.25 -7.47
N HIS A 266 16.49 -39.77 -6.43
CA HIS A 266 17.83 -40.35 -6.53
C HIS A 266 17.84 -41.58 -7.44
N GLU A 267 16.85 -42.49 -7.30
CA GLU A 267 16.74 -43.66 -8.18
C GLU A 267 16.58 -43.30 -9.67
N LEU A 268 15.90 -42.20 -9.97
CA LEU A 268 15.72 -41.70 -11.34
C LEU A 268 16.96 -41.04 -11.95
N THR A 269 17.84 -40.50 -11.09
CA THR A 269 18.98 -39.66 -11.53
C THR A 269 20.32 -40.35 -11.37
N LYS A 270 20.37 -41.52 -10.68
CA LYS A 270 21.61 -42.24 -10.50
C LYS A 270 22.01 -43.06 -11.71
N GLU A 271 23.31 -43.16 -11.93
CA GLU A 271 23.89 -44.14 -12.84
C GLU A 271 23.87 -45.52 -12.17
N THR A 272 23.52 -46.56 -12.90
CA THR A 272 23.46 -47.90 -12.39
C THR A 272 24.50 -48.76 -13.10
N ILE A 273 25.42 -49.34 -12.34
CA ILE A 273 26.38 -50.31 -12.88
C ILE A 273 25.73 -51.68 -12.80
N LYS A 274 25.48 -52.31 -13.95
CA LYS A 274 25.04 -53.71 -13.99
C LYS A 274 26.27 -54.63 -13.93
N PRO A 275 26.26 -55.61 -13.01
CA PRO A 275 27.34 -56.57 -12.97
C PRO A 275 27.39 -57.40 -14.27
N PRO A 276 28.56 -57.96 -14.61
CA PRO A 276 28.71 -58.81 -15.81
C PRO A 276 27.70 -59.97 -15.75
N ASP A 277 27.02 -60.17 -16.87
CA ASP A 277 26.03 -61.22 -17.11
C ASP A 277 26.66 -62.35 -17.97
N GLU A 278 26.00 -63.52 -18.04
CA GLU A 278 26.47 -64.68 -18.86
C GLU A 278 26.73 -64.32 -20.36
N PHE A 279 26.24 -63.15 -20.82
CA PHE A 279 26.38 -62.67 -22.19
C PHE A 279 27.33 -61.46 -22.35
N ASN A 280 27.77 -60.82 -21.25
CA ASN A 280 28.67 -59.65 -21.25
C ASN A 280 29.69 -59.80 -20.11
N GLU A 281 30.97 -59.92 -20.47
CA GLU A 281 32.08 -60.02 -19.51
C GLU A 281 32.48 -58.68 -18.87
N GLU A 282 31.93 -57.55 -19.37
CA GLU A 282 32.23 -56.21 -18.88
C GLU A 282 31.07 -55.59 -18.11
N GLU A 283 31.38 -54.79 -17.09
CA GLU A 283 30.40 -53.97 -16.36
C GLU A 283 29.75 -52.95 -17.29
N ILE A 284 28.42 -52.98 -17.39
CA ILE A 284 27.69 -52.01 -18.22
C ILE A 284 27.17 -50.88 -17.35
N THR A 285 27.68 -49.67 -17.59
CA THR A 285 27.10 -48.47 -16.97
C THR A 285 25.79 -48.07 -17.69
N VAL A 286 24.68 -48.18 -16.99
CA VAL A 286 23.38 -47.74 -17.48
C VAL A 286 23.21 -46.27 -17.11
N PRO A 287 22.98 -45.37 -18.10
CA PRO A 287 22.81 -43.94 -17.84
C PRO A 287 21.53 -43.69 -17.01
N PRO A 288 21.46 -42.56 -16.30
CA PRO A 288 20.28 -42.20 -15.51
C PRO A 288 19.02 -42.09 -16.39
N MET A 289 17.86 -42.37 -15.81
CA MET A 289 16.58 -42.33 -16.54
C MET A 289 16.24 -40.92 -17.01
N ILE A 290 16.60 -39.91 -16.24
CA ILE A 290 16.40 -38.50 -16.54
C ILE A 290 17.69 -37.75 -16.22
N VAL A 291 18.04 -36.81 -17.12
CA VAL A 291 19.27 -36.00 -17.04
C VAL A 291 18.96 -34.53 -16.88
N PRO A 292 19.85 -33.74 -16.27
CA PRO A 292 19.70 -32.28 -16.23
C PRO A 292 19.63 -31.68 -17.64
N LEU A 293 18.87 -30.60 -17.80
CA LEU A 293 18.83 -29.82 -19.02
C LEU A 293 19.81 -28.63 -18.90
N GLU A 294 20.75 -28.53 -19.81
CA GLU A 294 21.68 -27.42 -19.87
C GLU A 294 21.17 -26.37 -20.86
N ILE A 295 21.01 -25.13 -20.39
CA ILE A 295 20.61 -23.99 -21.20
C ILE A 295 21.73 -22.95 -21.15
N THR A 296 22.17 -22.52 -22.33
CA THR A 296 23.14 -21.41 -22.47
C THR A 296 22.38 -20.10 -22.45
N VAL A 297 22.63 -19.26 -21.45
CA VAL A 297 22.01 -17.93 -21.27
C VAL A 297 23.05 -16.88 -21.58
N GLU A 298 22.71 -15.93 -22.44
CA GLU A 298 23.52 -14.74 -22.69
C GLU A 298 23.39 -13.80 -21.48
N LEU A 299 24.53 -13.41 -20.92
CA LEU A 299 24.53 -12.38 -19.87
C LEU A 299 24.27 -11.01 -20.53
N PRO A 300 23.43 -10.16 -19.92
CA PRO A 300 23.30 -8.79 -20.39
C PRO A 300 24.68 -8.13 -20.43
N ALA A 301 24.95 -7.36 -21.49
CA ALA A 301 26.16 -6.57 -21.58
C ALA A 301 26.21 -5.64 -20.36
N GLU A 302 27.27 -5.72 -19.56
CA GLU A 302 27.49 -4.78 -18.46
C GLU A 302 27.60 -3.38 -19.09
N ASP A 303 26.73 -2.46 -18.70
CA ASP A 303 26.76 -1.08 -19.16
C ASP A 303 28.12 -0.48 -18.78
N PRO A 304 28.93 -0.01 -19.72
CA PRO A 304 30.26 0.57 -19.43
C PRO A 304 30.16 1.78 -18.46
N ALA A 305 29.01 2.42 -18.40
CA ALA A 305 28.73 3.50 -17.45
C ALA A 305 28.71 3.04 -15.96
N SER A 306 28.48 1.75 -15.69
CA SER A 306 28.49 1.23 -14.33
C SER A 306 29.91 0.93 -13.82
N GLU A 307 30.82 0.54 -14.70
CA GLU A 307 32.24 0.33 -14.34
C GLU A 307 32.98 1.66 -14.11
N GLU A 308 32.67 2.69 -14.90
CA GLU A 308 33.23 4.04 -14.69
C GLU A 308 32.69 4.67 -13.40
N ALA A 309 31.40 4.54 -13.08
CA ALA A 309 30.81 5.04 -11.85
C ALA A 309 31.37 4.34 -10.60
N VAL A 310 31.64 3.03 -10.67
CA VAL A 310 32.29 2.27 -9.58
C VAL A 310 33.77 2.64 -9.46
N ALA A 311 34.47 2.86 -10.59
CA ALA A 311 35.85 3.29 -10.60
C ALA A 311 36.02 4.73 -10.09
N GLU A 312 35.08 5.62 -10.39
CA GLU A 312 35.02 6.98 -9.84
C GLU A 312 34.70 7.00 -8.34
N ALA A 313 33.76 6.17 -7.87
CA ALA A 313 33.45 6.02 -6.44
C ALA A 313 34.65 5.45 -5.66
N ILE A 314 35.40 4.51 -6.22
CA ILE A 314 36.63 3.96 -5.61
C ILE A 314 37.74 5.03 -5.59
N LYS A 315 37.86 5.88 -6.63
CA LYS A 315 38.81 7.01 -6.65
C LYS A 315 38.46 8.07 -5.61
N GLN A 316 37.21 8.44 -5.49
CA GLN A 316 36.76 9.41 -4.48
C GLN A 316 37.01 8.90 -3.04
N HIS A 317 36.78 7.60 -2.79
CA HIS A 317 37.06 6.99 -1.48
C HIS A 317 38.56 6.85 -1.17
N SER A 318 39.43 6.81 -2.18
CA SER A 318 40.88 6.75 -2.02
C SER A 318 41.55 8.14 -1.88
N GLU A 319 40.87 9.20 -2.31
CA GLU A 319 41.32 10.59 -2.14
C GLU A 319 40.97 11.18 -0.76
N GLU A 320 39.88 10.72 -0.14
CA GLU A 320 39.49 11.10 1.23
C GLU A 320 40.41 10.52 2.33
N GLN A 321 41.32 9.58 2.01
CA GLN A 321 42.25 8.97 2.96
C GLN A 321 43.68 9.48 2.84
N LYS A 322 43.95 10.57 2.11
CA LYS A 322 45.28 11.22 2.12
C LYS A 322 45.35 12.27 3.20
N ASP A 323 46.17 11.98 4.19
CA ASP A 323 46.57 12.90 5.28
C ASP A 323 47.11 14.22 4.73
N PRO A 324 46.80 15.39 5.34
CA PRO A 324 47.20 16.70 4.86
C PRO A 324 48.58 17.10 5.35
N ASN A 325 49.61 16.27 5.23
CA ASN A 325 50.96 16.67 5.64
C ASN A 325 52.06 16.07 4.77
N SER A 326 52.19 16.54 3.52
CA SER A 326 53.46 16.42 2.77
C SER A 326 53.62 17.58 1.82
N THR A 327 54.62 18.43 2.16
CA THR A 327 55.09 19.56 1.42
C THR A 327 55.65 19.20 0.04
N PRO A 328 55.47 20.07 -0.99
CA PRO A 328 55.99 19.84 -2.33
C PRO A 328 57.49 20.11 -2.43
N ASN A 329 58.20 19.21 -3.09
CA ASN A 329 59.58 19.45 -3.49
C ASN A 329 59.61 19.87 -4.98
N GLU A 330 60.20 21.06 -5.20
CA GLU A 330 60.44 21.64 -6.51
C GLU A 330 61.59 20.93 -7.25
N GLY A 331 61.45 20.88 -8.56
CA GLY A 331 62.68 20.84 -9.37
C GLY A 331 62.59 19.95 -10.62
N GLY A 332 62.69 20.58 -11.81
CA GLY A 332 63.23 19.94 -12.99
C GLY A 332 62.58 20.29 -14.33
N ALA A 333 63.22 21.25 -14.94
CA ALA A 333 63.08 21.81 -16.25
C ALA A 333 62.98 20.84 -17.44
N GLY A 334 62.16 21.25 -18.46
CA GLY A 334 62.60 21.39 -19.84
C GLY A 334 62.49 20.14 -20.71
N ASP A 335 61.65 20.20 -21.70
CA ASP A 335 62.03 20.25 -23.12
C ASP A 335 60.76 20.30 -23.99
N GLU A 336 60.71 21.36 -24.76
CA GLU A 336 59.76 21.54 -25.86
C GLU A 336 60.21 20.67 -27.06
N GLU A 337 59.37 19.83 -27.61
CA GLU A 337 59.48 19.31 -28.99
C GLU A 337 58.26 19.71 -29.82
N PRO A 338 58.45 19.93 -31.13
CA PRO A 338 57.53 20.72 -31.94
C PRO A 338 56.35 19.90 -32.48
N GLU A 339 55.26 20.61 -32.66
CA GLU A 339 54.02 20.19 -33.31
C GLU A 339 54.27 19.66 -34.71
N THR A 340 53.86 18.42 -34.98
CA THR A 340 53.69 17.86 -36.31
C THR A 340 52.19 17.67 -36.59
N ASP A 341 51.78 18.16 -37.77
CA ASP A 341 50.42 18.07 -38.31
C ASP A 341 49.85 16.63 -38.26
N PRO A 342 48.55 16.45 -37.95
CA PRO A 342 47.94 15.12 -37.94
C PRO A 342 47.68 14.59 -39.35
N GLU A 343 48.22 13.42 -39.66
CA GLU A 343 47.82 12.59 -40.79
C GLU A 343 46.32 12.20 -40.68
N PRO A 344 45.60 12.07 -41.83
CA PRO A 344 44.21 11.67 -41.84
C PRO A 344 44.02 10.25 -41.31
N ALA A 345 43.09 10.07 -40.38
CA ALA A 345 42.72 8.80 -39.76
C ALA A 345 42.31 7.75 -40.80
N PRO A 346 42.74 6.48 -40.65
CA PRO A 346 42.28 5.39 -41.49
C PRO A 346 40.77 5.14 -41.30
N PRO A 347 40.07 4.58 -42.31
CA PRO A 347 38.65 4.29 -42.20
C PRO A 347 38.39 3.29 -41.07
N PRO A 348 37.24 3.38 -40.34
CA PRO A 348 36.94 2.50 -39.25
C PRO A 348 36.89 1.04 -39.73
N GLU A 349 37.69 0.21 -39.08
CA GLU A 349 37.61 -1.25 -39.22
C GLU A 349 36.19 -1.71 -38.76
N PRO A 350 35.62 -2.75 -39.39
CA PRO A 350 34.33 -3.27 -38.96
C PRO A 350 34.41 -3.70 -37.48
N GLU A 351 33.50 -3.17 -36.65
CA GLU A 351 33.36 -3.52 -35.23
C GLU A 351 33.30 -5.05 -35.12
N GLN A 352 34.37 -5.65 -34.61
CA GLN A 352 34.36 -7.04 -34.19
C GLN A 352 33.42 -7.12 -32.99
N GLU A 353 32.26 -7.74 -33.18
CA GLU A 353 31.34 -8.08 -32.10
C GLU A 353 32.14 -8.81 -31.00
N GLN A 354 32.28 -8.20 -29.86
CA GLN A 354 32.90 -8.81 -28.68
C GLN A 354 32.12 -10.09 -28.35
N PRO A 355 32.78 -11.22 -28.05
CA PRO A 355 32.07 -12.45 -27.69
C PRO A 355 31.21 -12.21 -26.48
N LYS A 356 29.89 -12.31 -26.63
CA LYS A 356 28.94 -12.20 -25.57
C LYS A 356 29.27 -13.21 -24.48
N LYS A 357 29.39 -12.76 -23.22
CA LYS A 357 29.61 -13.65 -22.08
C LYS A 357 28.37 -14.56 -21.94
N THR A 358 28.56 -15.88 -22.04
CA THR A 358 27.49 -16.85 -21.87
C THR A 358 27.69 -17.64 -20.60
N LYS A 359 26.58 -17.93 -19.91
CA LYS A 359 26.53 -18.76 -18.69
C LYS A 359 25.68 -20.00 -18.97
N ILE A 360 26.18 -21.18 -18.57
CA ILE A 360 25.40 -22.43 -18.65
C ILE A 360 24.59 -22.58 -17.36
N VAL A 361 23.27 -22.59 -17.48
CA VAL A 361 22.34 -22.87 -16.38
C VAL A 361 21.87 -24.30 -16.49
N ARG A 362 22.06 -25.09 -15.41
CA ARG A 362 21.62 -26.48 -15.32
C ARG A 362 20.28 -26.58 -14.63
N ILE A 363 19.25 -26.98 -15.36
CA ILE A 363 17.92 -27.25 -14.80
C ILE A 363 17.87 -28.68 -14.30
N PRO A 364 17.55 -28.91 -13.00
CA PRO A 364 17.43 -30.26 -12.46
C PRO A 364 16.28 -31.02 -13.15
N PRO A 365 16.44 -32.32 -13.42
CA PRO A 365 15.39 -33.11 -14.08
C PRO A 365 14.18 -33.36 -13.18
N ILE A 366 14.36 -33.31 -11.87
CA ILE A 366 13.34 -33.42 -10.83
C ILE A 366 13.74 -32.58 -9.62
N TRP A 367 12.79 -31.86 -9.08
CA TRP A 367 12.93 -31.16 -7.80
C TRP A 367 11.95 -31.74 -6.79
N VAL A 368 12.46 -32.06 -5.61
CA VAL A 368 11.70 -32.54 -4.46
C VAL A 368 12.03 -31.64 -3.28
N PRO A 369 11.05 -30.94 -2.71
CA PRO A 369 11.26 -30.15 -1.51
C PRO A 369 11.79 -31.00 -0.35
N SER A 370 12.67 -30.41 0.47
CA SER A 370 13.24 -31.09 1.65
C SER A 370 12.30 -31.13 2.84
N ASP A 371 11.37 -30.18 2.88
CA ASP A 371 10.46 -29.96 4.00
C ASP A 371 8.99 -30.16 3.62
N GLN A 372 8.17 -30.60 4.59
CA GLN A 372 6.75 -30.88 4.36
C GLN A 372 5.93 -29.60 4.11
N ARG A 373 6.38 -28.46 4.62
CA ARG A 373 5.70 -27.18 4.43
C ARG A 373 5.73 -26.73 2.97
N THR A 374 6.87 -26.93 2.29
CA THR A 374 6.97 -26.62 0.86
C THR A 374 6.13 -27.58 0.01
N HIS A 375 6.01 -28.87 0.40
CA HIS A 375 5.04 -29.77 -0.24
C HIS A 375 3.61 -29.27 -0.05
N ALA A 376 3.24 -28.82 1.15
CA ALA A 376 1.93 -28.23 1.40
C ALA A 376 1.68 -26.94 0.59
N ALA A 377 2.71 -26.12 0.41
CA ALA A 377 2.63 -24.92 -0.45
C ALA A 377 2.42 -25.26 -1.93
N LEU A 378 3.06 -26.33 -2.44
CA LEU A 378 2.82 -26.86 -3.78
C LEU A 378 1.39 -27.40 -3.93
N ILE A 379 0.87 -28.11 -2.92
CA ILE A 379 -0.52 -28.59 -2.91
C ILE A 379 -1.49 -27.41 -2.94
N TYR A 380 -1.24 -26.40 -2.12
CA TYR A 380 -2.03 -25.18 -2.07
C TYR A 380 -2.08 -24.46 -3.43
N THR A 381 -0.93 -24.34 -4.10
CA THR A 381 -0.81 -23.58 -5.35
C THR A 381 -1.39 -24.35 -6.54
N TYR A 382 -1.05 -25.62 -6.69
CA TYR A 382 -1.33 -26.36 -7.93
C TYR A 382 -2.41 -27.44 -7.80
N PHE A 383 -2.66 -27.96 -6.60
CA PHE A 383 -3.64 -29.02 -6.36
C PHE A 383 -4.81 -28.57 -5.48
N ARG A 384 -5.25 -27.32 -5.67
CA ARG A 384 -6.32 -26.69 -4.89
C ARG A 384 -7.61 -27.53 -4.77
N GLY A 385 -7.93 -28.30 -5.81
CA GLY A 385 -9.08 -29.21 -5.80
C GLY A 385 -9.02 -30.28 -4.72
N GLN A 386 -7.80 -30.69 -4.29
CA GLN A 386 -7.60 -31.70 -3.24
C GLN A 386 -7.78 -31.13 -1.82
N THR A 387 -7.75 -29.80 -1.68
CA THR A 387 -7.85 -29.10 -0.40
C THR A 387 -9.21 -28.47 -0.15
N SER A 388 -10.10 -28.45 -1.17
CA SER A 388 -11.41 -27.77 -1.12
C SER A 388 -12.36 -28.29 -0.04
N ALA A 389 -12.15 -29.51 0.46
CA ALA A 389 -12.99 -30.12 1.50
C ALA A 389 -12.74 -29.53 2.90
N PHE A 390 -11.53 -29.04 3.17
CA PHE A 390 -11.12 -28.59 4.51
C PHE A 390 -10.51 -27.17 4.52
N LEU A 391 -10.15 -26.63 3.35
CA LEU A 391 -9.57 -25.30 3.24
C LEU A 391 -10.63 -24.33 2.69
N PRO A 392 -10.91 -23.23 3.39
CA PRO A 392 -11.84 -22.21 2.86
C PRO A 392 -11.26 -21.55 1.61
N PRO A 393 -12.09 -20.91 0.77
CA PRO A 393 -11.63 -20.12 -0.34
C PRO A 393 -10.74 -18.97 0.17
N ASP A 394 -9.78 -18.57 -0.67
CA ASP A 394 -8.87 -17.49 -0.31
C ASP A 394 -9.61 -16.19 0.00
N PRO A 395 -9.19 -15.48 1.04
CA PRO A 395 -9.74 -14.16 1.29
C PRO A 395 -9.42 -13.24 0.10
N VAL A 396 -10.45 -12.62 -0.43
CA VAL A 396 -10.27 -11.60 -1.45
C VAL A 396 -9.46 -10.46 -0.84
N PRO A 397 -8.31 -10.07 -1.43
CA PRO A 397 -7.51 -8.99 -0.87
C PRO A 397 -8.33 -7.69 -0.85
N GLU A 398 -8.48 -7.12 0.32
CA GLU A 398 -9.14 -5.80 0.44
C GLU A 398 -8.31 -4.75 -0.29
N PRO A 399 -8.93 -3.89 -1.11
CA PRO A 399 -8.22 -2.79 -1.73
C PRO A 399 -7.66 -1.83 -0.67
N PRO A 400 -6.55 -1.14 -0.95
CA PRO A 400 -6.03 -0.12 -0.06
C PRO A 400 -7.10 0.93 0.21
N HIS A 401 -7.32 1.28 1.47
CA HIS A 401 -8.40 2.18 1.89
C HIS A 401 -7.96 3.14 2.99
N ILE A 402 -8.71 4.21 3.14
CA ILE A 402 -8.56 5.21 4.20
C ILE A 402 -9.88 5.40 4.94
N VAL A 403 -9.80 5.95 6.14
CA VAL A 403 -10.97 6.41 6.88
C VAL A 403 -11.12 7.91 6.68
N MET A 404 -12.34 8.35 6.40
CA MET A 404 -12.73 9.77 6.37
C MET A 404 -13.89 9.98 7.32
N THR A 405 -13.82 11.03 8.14
CA THR A 405 -14.89 11.35 9.08
C THR A 405 -15.50 12.71 8.77
N PHE A 406 -16.78 12.84 9.00
CA PHE A 406 -17.55 14.04 8.77
C PHE A 406 -18.48 14.31 9.95
N ASP A 407 -18.84 15.56 10.16
CA ASP A 407 -19.86 15.88 11.15
C ASP A 407 -21.24 15.33 10.74
N ALA A 408 -21.99 14.79 11.69
CA ALA A 408 -23.27 14.12 11.41
C ALA A 408 -24.35 15.03 10.79
N TYR A 409 -24.23 16.35 10.93
CA TYR A 409 -25.15 17.29 10.25
C TYR A 409 -25.06 17.24 8.72
N LYS A 410 -23.90 16.83 8.16
CA LYS A 410 -23.67 16.69 6.71
C LYS A 410 -24.32 15.45 6.08
N LYS A 411 -25.07 14.66 6.86
CA LYS A 411 -25.69 13.41 6.39
C LYS A 411 -26.56 13.56 5.15
N LYS A 412 -27.22 14.73 4.96
CA LYS A 412 -28.05 14.99 3.77
C LYS A 412 -27.19 15.24 2.55
N ASP A 413 -26.10 15.98 2.72
CA ASP A 413 -25.19 16.33 1.63
C ASP A 413 -24.40 15.11 1.14
N LEU A 414 -24.06 14.19 2.06
CA LEU A 414 -23.36 12.96 1.74
C LEU A 414 -24.28 11.86 1.22
N ALA A 415 -25.60 11.94 1.39
CA ALA A 415 -26.54 10.86 1.03
C ALA A 415 -26.38 10.42 -0.42
N LEU A 416 -26.31 11.37 -1.36
CA LEU A 416 -26.18 11.06 -2.79
C LEU A 416 -24.85 10.33 -3.10
N ILE A 417 -23.74 10.76 -2.48
CA ILE A 417 -22.43 10.17 -2.75
C ILE A 417 -22.31 8.76 -2.12
N LEU A 418 -22.94 8.54 -0.96
CA LEU A 418 -23.03 7.23 -0.32
C LEU A 418 -23.82 6.21 -1.17
N GLU A 419 -24.76 6.68 -1.98
CA GLU A 419 -25.50 5.85 -2.92
C GLU A 419 -24.76 5.63 -4.23
N THR A 420 -24.15 6.68 -4.79
CA THR A 420 -23.53 6.62 -6.12
C THR A 420 -22.14 5.95 -6.10
N CYS A 421 -21.39 6.10 -5.00
CA CYS A 421 -20.03 5.57 -4.86
C CYS A 421 -19.95 4.36 -3.91
N ARG A 422 -20.95 3.47 -3.92
CA ARG A 422 -21.01 2.30 -3.02
C ARG A 422 -19.82 1.35 -3.13
N GLU A 423 -19.27 1.18 -4.32
CA GLU A 423 -18.11 0.32 -4.57
C GLU A 423 -16.84 0.90 -3.91
N ASP A 424 -16.73 2.22 -3.92
CA ASP A 424 -15.60 2.93 -3.30
C ASP A 424 -15.80 3.15 -1.80
N ILE A 425 -17.04 3.11 -1.29
CA ILE A 425 -17.41 3.29 0.12
C ILE A 425 -18.10 2.03 0.65
N PRO A 426 -17.36 0.93 0.89
CA PRO A 426 -17.95 -0.35 1.27
C PRO A 426 -18.61 -0.32 2.65
N LEU A 427 -18.13 0.52 3.58
CA LEU A 427 -18.65 0.63 4.92
C LEU A 427 -18.77 2.10 5.34
N TYR A 428 -19.87 2.44 5.98
CA TYR A 428 -20.05 3.70 6.67
C TYR A 428 -20.93 3.52 7.90
N GLY A 429 -20.79 4.42 8.87
CA GLY A 429 -21.61 4.39 10.08
C GLY A 429 -21.55 5.71 10.84
N PHE A 430 -22.45 5.84 11.82
CA PHE A 430 -22.52 6.98 12.74
C PHE A 430 -21.90 6.60 14.07
N PHE A 431 -21.04 7.48 14.60
CA PHE A 431 -20.27 7.27 15.81
C PHE A 431 -20.27 8.53 16.67
N THR A 432 -19.98 8.38 17.96
CA THR A 432 -19.98 9.50 18.92
C THR A 432 -18.77 10.41 18.79
N SER A 433 -17.69 9.94 18.15
CA SER A 433 -16.41 10.66 18.02
C SER A 433 -15.68 10.26 16.75
N ASP A 434 -14.72 11.07 16.31
CA ASP A 434 -13.75 10.77 15.25
C ASP A 434 -12.49 10.02 15.74
N ASN A 435 -12.34 9.84 17.06
CA ASN A 435 -11.25 9.04 17.61
C ASN A 435 -11.65 7.55 17.64
N PRO A 436 -10.95 6.68 16.86
CA PRO A 436 -11.32 5.26 16.75
C PRO A 436 -11.29 4.50 18.08
N GLN A 437 -10.46 4.95 19.07
CA GLN A 437 -10.32 4.27 20.36
C GLN A 437 -11.49 4.56 21.32
N THR A 438 -12.13 5.72 21.18
CA THR A 438 -13.19 6.18 22.09
C THR A 438 -14.56 6.25 21.43
N ALA A 439 -14.62 6.04 20.12
CA ALA A 439 -15.85 6.11 19.34
C ALA A 439 -16.80 4.96 19.69
N VAL A 440 -18.05 5.30 20.01
CA VAL A 440 -19.13 4.33 20.22
C VAL A 440 -20.02 4.34 18.99
N PHE A 441 -20.35 3.15 18.48
CA PHE A 441 -21.24 2.97 17.35
C PHE A 441 -22.68 3.43 17.70
N ILE A 442 -23.29 4.20 16.80
CA ILE A 442 -24.66 4.72 16.95
C ILE A 442 -25.61 4.04 15.97
N ALA A 443 -25.32 4.10 14.66
CA ALA A 443 -26.18 3.58 13.60
C ALA A 443 -25.40 3.27 12.34
N ASN A 444 -25.89 2.32 11.52
CA ASN A 444 -25.29 1.93 10.23
C ASN A 444 -26.03 2.51 9.01
N SER A 445 -27.07 3.30 9.23
CA SER A 445 -27.79 4.00 8.17
C SER A 445 -28.30 5.36 8.61
N VAL A 446 -28.59 6.22 7.63
CA VAL A 446 -29.16 7.56 7.85
C VAL A 446 -30.53 7.47 8.52
N GLU A 447 -31.36 6.48 8.13
CA GLU A 447 -32.72 6.27 8.66
C GLU A 447 -32.66 5.91 10.14
N LYS A 448 -31.81 4.96 10.54
CA LYS A 448 -31.64 4.54 11.93
C LYS A 448 -31.04 5.66 12.80
N TYR A 449 -30.13 6.46 12.22
CA TYR A 449 -29.60 7.62 12.91
C TYR A 449 -30.66 8.69 13.13
N ASN A 450 -31.53 8.96 12.14
CA ASN A 450 -32.62 9.94 12.25
C ASN A 450 -33.66 9.57 13.34
N ALA A 451 -33.78 8.29 13.70
CA ALA A 451 -34.63 7.83 14.77
C ALA A 451 -34.06 8.12 16.19
N LYS A 452 -32.82 8.57 16.28
CA LYS A 452 -32.12 8.91 17.54
C LYS A 452 -32.02 10.42 17.72
N PRO A 453 -31.90 10.92 18.98
CA PRO A 453 -31.65 12.34 19.21
C PRO A 453 -30.31 12.76 18.63
N TYR A 454 -30.30 13.89 17.97
CA TYR A 454 -29.08 14.46 17.37
C TYR A 454 -28.14 15.02 18.45
N VAL A 455 -26.87 14.65 18.37
CA VAL A 455 -25.80 15.19 19.20
C VAL A 455 -24.77 15.89 18.30
N PRO A 456 -24.36 17.14 18.59
CA PRO A 456 -23.46 17.91 17.72
C PRO A 456 -22.06 17.27 17.54
N THR A 457 -21.63 16.46 18.48
CA THR A 457 -20.32 15.76 18.42
C THR A 457 -20.33 14.50 17.58
N ASP A 458 -21.52 14.02 17.17
CA ASP A 458 -21.63 12.81 16.39
C ASP A 458 -20.96 12.96 15.02
N LYS A 459 -20.36 11.86 14.57
CA LYS A 459 -19.59 11.79 13.31
C LYS A 459 -20.14 10.72 12.38
N ILE A 460 -20.02 10.97 11.08
CA ILE A 460 -20.16 9.97 10.04
C ILE A 460 -18.78 9.47 9.70
N VAL A 461 -18.53 8.19 9.81
CA VAL A 461 -17.25 7.56 9.47
C VAL A 461 -17.42 6.74 8.21
N LEU A 462 -16.55 6.94 7.23
CA LEU A 462 -16.53 6.24 5.94
C LEU A 462 -15.23 5.45 5.81
N LYS A 463 -15.32 4.19 5.39
CA LYS A 463 -14.19 3.42 4.84
C LYS A 463 -14.18 3.67 3.33
N VAL A 464 -13.13 4.30 2.81
CA VAL A 464 -13.05 4.71 1.41
C VAL A 464 -11.91 3.99 0.72
N ASN A 465 -12.22 3.20 -0.31
CA ASN A 465 -11.23 2.50 -1.12
C ASN A 465 -10.47 3.49 -2.01
N LYS A 466 -9.16 3.28 -2.18
CA LYS A 466 -8.28 4.11 -3.04
C LYS A 466 -8.19 3.58 -4.48
N VAL A 467 -9.24 2.94 -4.97
CA VAL A 467 -9.26 2.38 -6.33
C VAL A 467 -9.63 3.47 -7.35
N ASN A 468 -10.68 4.23 -7.07
CA ASN A 468 -11.13 5.31 -7.94
C ASN A 468 -10.52 6.64 -7.52
N SER A 469 -9.80 7.28 -8.45
CA SER A 469 -9.13 8.55 -8.20
C SER A 469 -10.08 9.73 -7.99
N ALA A 470 -11.34 9.64 -8.41
CA ALA A 470 -12.32 10.74 -8.35
C ALA A 470 -13.07 10.82 -7.00
N THR A 471 -13.28 9.69 -6.32
CA THR A 471 -14.11 9.62 -5.11
C THR A 471 -13.53 10.40 -3.93
N ILE A 472 -12.22 10.28 -3.69
CA ILE A 472 -11.56 10.98 -2.57
C ILE A 472 -11.57 12.51 -2.74
N PRO A 473 -11.22 13.10 -3.93
CA PRO A 473 -11.36 14.53 -4.15
C PRO A 473 -12.81 15.04 -3.99
N THR A 474 -13.79 14.26 -4.47
CA THR A 474 -15.20 14.61 -4.31
C THR A 474 -15.61 14.65 -2.83
N LEU A 475 -15.23 13.65 -2.04
CA LEU A 475 -15.48 13.63 -0.60
C LEU A 475 -14.76 14.77 0.12
N LYS A 476 -13.55 15.15 -0.28
CA LYS A 476 -12.82 16.30 0.29
C LYS A 476 -13.58 17.60 0.15
N ALA A 477 -14.33 17.79 -0.94
CA ALA A 477 -15.14 19.00 -1.16
C ALA A 477 -16.21 19.19 -0.08
N TYR A 478 -16.67 18.12 0.57
CA TYR A 478 -17.62 18.19 1.69
C TYR A 478 -16.97 18.54 3.04
N GLY A 479 -15.65 18.78 3.07
CA GLY A 479 -14.92 19.21 4.27
C GLY A 479 -14.95 18.15 5.38
N PRO A 480 -14.18 17.05 5.25
CA PRO A 480 -14.06 16.06 6.31
C PRO A 480 -13.44 16.67 7.57
N SER A 481 -13.86 16.20 8.75
CA SER A 481 -13.24 16.58 10.03
C SER A 481 -11.92 15.84 10.26
N TYR A 482 -11.77 14.65 9.67
CA TYR A 482 -10.54 13.86 9.72
C TYR A 482 -10.38 13.02 8.46
N VAL A 483 -9.14 12.75 8.08
CA VAL A 483 -8.75 11.84 6.99
C VAL A 483 -7.50 11.09 7.41
N SER A 484 -7.48 9.76 7.28
CA SER A 484 -6.30 8.94 7.55
C SER A 484 -5.09 9.41 6.75
N ILE A 485 -3.92 9.44 7.36
CA ILE A 485 -2.67 9.92 6.74
C ILE A 485 -2.28 9.04 5.55
N ASN A 486 -2.44 7.72 5.69
CA ASN A 486 -2.14 6.72 4.66
C ASN A 486 -3.03 5.49 4.79
N SER A 487 -2.93 4.53 3.85
CA SER A 487 -3.73 3.31 3.83
C SER A 487 -3.40 2.34 4.97
N VAL A 488 -2.17 2.34 5.51
CA VAL A 488 -1.80 1.49 6.66
C VAL A 488 -2.54 1.94 7.92
N ILE A 489 -2.53 3.26 8.20
CA ILE A 489 -3.27 3.84 9.31
C ILE A 489 -4.77 3.70 9.07
N GLY A 490 -5.23 3.98 7.85
CA GLY A 490 -6.64 3.82 7.47
C GLY A 490 -7.16 2.40 7.70
N HIS A 491 -6.35 1.38 7.42
CA HIS A 491 -6.72 0.00 7.74
C HIS A 491 -6.84 -0.24 9.25
N LYS A 492 -5.88 0.23 10.05
CA LYS A 492 -5.92 0.09 11.53
C LYS A 492 -7.15 0.79 12.13
N GLU A 493 -7.46 1.98 11.66
CA GLU A 493 -8.63 2.75 12.09
C GLU A 493 -9.94 2.12 11.63
N ALA A 494 -10.00 1.63 10.38
CA ALA A 494 -11.17 0.96 9.84
C ALA A 494 -11.53 -0.30 10.63
N VAL A 495 -10.55 -1.09 11.08
CA VAL A 495 -10.78 -2.28 11.93
C VAL A 495 -11.36 -1.89 13.29
N GLN A 496 -10.99 -0.72 13.84
CA GLN A 496 -11.50 -0.24 15.12
C GLN A 496 -12.93 0.30 15.00
N PHE A 497 -13.24 1.08 13.96
CA PHE A 497 -14.60 1.57 13.72
C PHE A 497 -15.56 0.47 13.24
N PHE A 498 -15.06 -0.44 12.39
CA PHE A 498 -15.84 -1.50 11.75
C PHE A 498 -15.24 -2.88 12.10
N PRO A 499 -15.42 -3.34 13.35
CA PRO A 499 -14.94 -4.66 13.76
C PRO A 499 -15.66 -5.77 12.97
N ALA A 500 -15.14 -7.01 13.03
CA ALA A 500 -15.63 -8.15 12.23
C ALA A 500 -17.15 -8.46 12.43
N ASN A 501 -17.72 -8.07 13.57
CA ASN A 501 -19.15 -8.18 13.84
C ASN A 501 -19.98 -6.98 13.39
N TYR A 502 -19.37 -5.97 12.77
CA TYR A 502 -20.10 -4.84 12.20
C TYR A 502 -20.91 -5.30 10.99
N LYS A 503 -22.18 -4.90 10.95
CA LYS A 503 -23.06 -5.18 9.81
C LYS A 503 -23.46 -3.87 9.14
N SER A 504 -23.21 -3.78 7.83
CA SER A 504 -23.74 -2.66 7.04
C SER A 504 -25.27 -2.76 6.91
N ALA A 505 -25.92 -1.67 6.59
CA ALA A 505 -27.36 -1.65 6.36
C ALA A 505 -27.80 -2.68 5.30
N LEU A 506 -27.02 -2.81 4.22
CA LEU A 506 -27.26 -3.77 3.15
C LEU A 506 -27.15 -5.24 3.61
N GLN A 507 -26.17 -5.54 4.47
CA GLN A 507 -26.00 -6.89 5.02
C GLN A 507 -27.18 -7.26 5.94
N GLU A 508 -27.63 -6.33 6.77
CA GLU A 508 -28.82 -6.55 7.62
C GLU A 508 -30.09 -6.76 6.80
N GLU A 509 -30.29 -5.97 5.74
CA GLU A 509 -31.41 -6.15 4.83
C GLU A 509 -31.37 -7.50 4.10
N ALA A 510 -30.19 -7.91 3.62
CA ALA A 510 -30.00 -9.20 2.97
C ALA A 510 -30.30 -10.38 3.91
N GLU A 511 -29.86 -10.30 5.17
CA GLU A 511 -30.18 -11.30 6.22
C GLU A 511 -31.69 -11.36 6.51
N LEU A 512 -32.35 -10.21 6.60
CA LEU A 512 -33.80 -10.13 6.82
C LEU A 512 -34.57 -10.75 5.64
N HIS A 513 -34.10 -10.56 4.43
CA HIS A 513 -34.69 -11.19 3.23
C HIS A 513 -34.44 -12.70 3.21
N ALA A 514 -33.26 -13.19 3.57
CA ALA A 514 -32.94 -14.62 3.66
C ALA A 514 -33.83 -15.34 4.68
N VAL A 515 -34.03 -14.75 5.86
CA VAL A 515 -34.92 -15.29 6.91
C VAL A 515 -36.39 -15.33 6.47
N LYS A 516 -36.86 -14.37 5.66
CA LYS A 516 -38.23 -14.36 5.11
C LYS A 516 -38.45 -15.44 4.04
N THR A 517 -37.41 -15.86 3.33
CA THR A 517 -37.51 -16.91 2.29
C THR A 517 -37.44 -18.33 2.85
N GLU A 518 -36.96 -18.52 4.08
CA GLU A 518 -36.89 -19.82 4.75
C GLU A 518 -38.13 -20.19 5.58
N LYS A 519 -39.34 -19.69 5.26
CA LYS A 519 -40.57 -20.22 5.86
C LYS A 519 -40.76 -21.68 5.43
N PRO A 520 -40.94 -22.65 6.37
CA PRO A 520 -40.91 -24.05 6.07
C PRO A 520 -42.11 -24.42 5.18
N LYS A 521 -41.85 -25.01 4.01
CA LYS A 521 -42.84 -25.73 3.21
C LYS A 521 -43.42 -26.83 4.09
N LYS A 522 -44.69 -26.67 4.49
CA LYS A 522 -45.47 -27.73 5.18
C LYS A 522 -45.34 -29.03 4.38
N ARG A 523 -44.72 -30.05 4.94
CA ARG A 523 -44.66 -31.42 4.46
C ARG A 523 -46.09 -31.93 4.27
N LYS A 524 -46.55 -32.10 3.01
CA LYS A 524 -47.72 -32.93 2.69
C LYS A 524 -47.34 -34.37 3.00
N LYS A 525 -47.98 -34.93 4.05
CA LYS A 525 -47.93 -36.35 4.34
C LYS A 525 -48.69 -37.09 3.22
N ASN A 526 -47.97 -37.83 2.41
CA ASN A 526 -48.57 -38.87 1.54
C ASN A 526 -49.03 -40.04 2.43
N LYS A 527 -50.35 -40.21 2.48
CA LYS A 527 -50.96 -41.50 2.87
C LYS A 527 -51.27 -42.27 1.61
N LYS A 528 -50.63 -43.40 1.41
CA LYS A 528 -50.93 -44.39 0.40
C LYS A 528 -51.83 -45.47 1.03
N GLY A 529 -52.89 -45.83 0.32
CA GLY A 529 -53.45 -47.20 0.23
C GLY A 529 -54.68 -47.49 1.01
N ALA A 530 -55.83 -47.67 0.35
CA ALA A 530 -56.53 -48.92 0.10
C ALA A 530 -57.90 -48.62 -0.39
N GLU A 531 -58.29 -49.37 -1.40
CA GLU A 531 -59.54 -49.45 -2.15
C GLU A 531 -60.74 -49.79 -1.28
N ALA A 532 -61.91 -49.20 -1.59
CA ALA A 532 -63.14 -49.99 -1.86
C ALA A 532 -64.28 -49.04 -2.19
N GLU A 533 -65.03 -49.47 -3.17
CA GLU A 533 -66.20 -49.06 -3.90
C GLU A 533 -67.36 -48.54 -3.05
N GLU A 534 -68.12 -47.72 -3.66
CA GLU A 534 -69.57 -47.79 -4.03
C GLU A 534 -70.44 -46.58 -3.65
N SER A 535 -70.92 -45.99 -4.68
CA SER A 535 -72.31 -45.48 -4.92
C SER A 535 -72.84 -44.30 -4.08
N GLY A 536 -73.49 -43.42 -4.83
CA GLY A 536 -74.66 -42.67 -4.41
C GLY A 536 -74.58 -41.16 -4.49
N LYS A 537 -74.99 -40.61 -5.60
CA LYS A 537 -75.52 -39.24 -5.76
C LYS A 537 -76.95 -39.16 -5.13
N PRO A 538 -77.64 -38.00 -5.05
CA PRO A 538 -77.22 -36.58 -5.21
C PRO A 538 -77.87 -35.61 -4.21
N ASP A 539 -77.55 -34.37 -4.43
CA ASP A 539 -78.48 -33.20 -4.52
C ASP A 539 -78.44 -32.12 -3.41
N ALA A 540 -78.42 -30.92 -3.97
CA ALA A 540 -79.06 -29.69 -3.59
C ALA A 540 -78.52 -28.90 -2.33
N GLY A 541 -78.05 -27.75 -2.59
CA GLY A 541 -78.78 -26.52 -2.36
C GLY A 541 -78.06 -25.51 -1.53
N LEU A 542 -77.68 -24.49 -2.23
CA LEU A 542 -77.96 -23.06 -2.02
C LEU A 542 -77.66 -22.40 -0.64
N THR A 543 -76.97 -21.27 -0.83
CA THR A 543 -77.13 -19.89 -0.29
C THR A 543 -76.36 -19.59 0.94
N ASP A 544 -75.49 -18.62 0.76
CA ASP A 544 -75.59 -17.15 0.89
C ASP A 544 -75.30 -16.58 2.28
N ALA A 545 -74.51 -15.57 2.19
CA ALA A 545 -74.57 -14.29 2.84
C ALA A 545 -73.92 -14.10 4.24
N GLN A 546 -72.97 -13.25 4.16
CA GLN A 546 -72.92 -11.92 4.79
C GLN A 546 -72.64 -11.81 6.30
N GLN A 547 -71.69 -10.99 6.51
CA GLN A 547 -71.65 -9.72 7.30
C GLN A 547 -71.25 -9.82 8.75
N GLU A 548 -70.23 -9.07 8.98
CA GLU A 548 -70.08 -7.84 9.77
C GLU A 548 -69.89 -7.93 11.28
N ALA A 549 -68.89 -7.25 11.65
CA ALA A 549 -68.79 -6.14 12.61
C ALA A 549 -68.79 -6.47 14.10
N ASP A 550 -67.94 -5.92 14.73
CA ASP A 550 -67.87 -4.83 15.67
C ASP A 550 -67.47 -5.15 17.14
N GLU A 551 -66.55 -4.36 17.53
CA GLU A 551 -66.43 -3.47 18.70
C GLU A 551 -66.36 -4.05 20.13
N ALA A 552 -65.34 -3.52 20.71
CA ALA A 552 -65.30 -2.64 21.90
C ALA A 552 -65.04 -3.28 23.30
N ALA A 553 -64.01 -2.77 23.81
CA ALA A 553 -63.92 -1.89 24.97
C ALA A 553 -63.69 -2.47 26.38
N LYS A 554 -62.72 -1.83 27.00
CA LYS A 554 -62.62 -1.43 28.44
C LYS A 554 -62.42 -2.55 29.45
N THR A 555 -61.52 -2.45 30.38
CA THR A 555 -61.24 -1.43 31.41
C THR A 555 -60.03 -1.81 32.24
N SER A 556 -59.26 -0.84 32.62
CA SER A 556 -58.41 -0.86 33.83
C SER A 556 -59.31 -0.78 35.07
N PRO A 557 -58.87 -0.98 36.34
CA PRO A 557 -57.93 -0.10 37.02
C PRO A 557 -57.08 -0.72 38.18
N GLU A 558 -56.08 0.08 38.61
CA GLU A 558 -55.68 0.50 40.00
C GLU A 558 -55.35 -0.61 41.02
N GLU A 559 -54.53 -0.46 41.96
CA GLU A 559 -53.81 0.56 42.74
C GLU A 559 -52.91 -0.14 43.77
N GLY A 560 -52.05 0.62 44.41
CA GLY A 560 -51.57 0.39 45.74
C GLY A 560 -50.06 0.23 45.85
N ALA A 561 -49.35 1.24 46.05
CA ALA A 561 -49.08 2.09 47.24
C ALA A 561 -48.15 1.40 48.23
N SER A 562 -47.12 2.04 48.48
CA SER A 562 -46.46 2.73 49.60
C SER A 562 -45.38 1.87 50.26
N THR A 563 -44.27 2.33 50.73
CA THR A 563 -43.79 3.54 51.38
C THR A 563 -42.34 3.35 51.82
N THR A 564 -41.60 4.45 51.77
CA THR A 564 -40.67 5.01 52.77
C THR A 564 -39.37 4.23 53.05
N SER A 565 -38.22 4.80 53.30
CA SER A 565 -37.81 6.17 53.67
C SER A 565 -36.28 6.24 53.71
N SER A 566 -35.76 7.40 53.36
CA SER A 566 -34.84 8.27 54.10
C SER A 566 -33.41 7.82 54.42
N GLY A 567 -32.56 8.78 54.19
CA GLY A 567 -31.41 9.20 54.97
C GLY A 567 -30.19 9.44 54.10
N GLU A 568 -29.90 10.69 53.65
CA GLU A 568 -29.05 11.71 54.29
C GLU A 568 -27.76 11.11 54.87
N ASP A 569 -26.56 11.52 54.51
CA ASP A 569 -25.91 12.80 54.70
C ASP A 569 -24.53 12.84 54.03
N SER A 570 -24.22 13.89 53.37
CA SER A 570 -23.20 14.92 53.45
C SER A 570 -21.77 14.55 53.83
N CYS A 571 -20.87 15.16 53.16
CA CYS A 571 -19.77 16.08 53.45
C CYS A 571 -18.48 15.77 52.72
N GLU A 572 -18.12 16.66 51.84
CA GLU A 572 -17.04 17.66 51.89
C GLU A 572 -15.69 17.16 52.39
N SER A 573 -14.64 17.29 51.53
CA SER A 573 -13.61 18.32 51.62
C SER A 573 -12.40 18.04 50.74
N ARG A 574 -12.02 19.04 49.96
CA ARG A 574 -10.66 19.38 49.52
C ARG A 574 -9.97 20.11 50.69
N PRO A 575 -8.65 20.50 50.67
CA PRO A 575 -7.59 20.42 49.66
C PRO A 575 -6.17 20.16 50.24
N ALA A 576 -5.15 20.38 49.39
CA ALA A 576 -3.86 21.01 49.62
C ALA A 576 -2.64 20.17 49.12
N THR A 577 -2.01 20.64 48.08
CA THR A 577 -0.69 21.32 47.91
C THR A 577 0.46 20.80 48.74
N ALA A 578 1.56 20.50 48.07
CA ALA A 578 2.89 21.11 48.20
C ALA A 578 3.95 20.15 47.67
N ASP A 579 4.71 20.62 46.68
CA ASP A 579 6.13 21.00 46.67
C ASP A 579 7.17 19.92 46.98
N GLY A 580 8.15 19.91 46.10
CA GLY A 580 9.56 19.76 46.51
C GLY A 580 10.37 18.73 45.72
N ALA A 581 11.00 19.19 44.67
CA ALA A 581 12.46 19.38 44.48
C ALA A 581 13.36 18.14 44.32
N ASN A 582 14.12 18.21 43.23
CA ASN A 582 15.56 17.86 43.05
C ASN A 582 15.96 16.37 43.22
N ALA A 583 16.88 15.79 42.46
CA ALA A 583 18.03 16.21 41.69
C ALA A 583 18.66 14.97 41.04
N GLU A 584 19.41 15.18 39.94
CA GLU A 584 20.65 14.51 39.54
C GLU A 584 20.65 12.98 39.44
N GLY A 585 21.17 12.32 38.46
CA GLY A 585 22.27 12.59 37.56
C GLY A 585 22.76 11.29 36.94
N ALA A 586 23.50 11.44 35.87
CA ALA A 586 24.56 10.57 35.35
C ALA A 586 24.12 9.33 34.52
N GLN A 587 24.36 9.40 33.22
CA GLN A 587 25.51 9.00 32.40
C GLN A 587 25.66 7.48 32.14
N ALA A 588 25.74 7.23 30.83
CA ALA A 588 26.66 6.35 30.11
C ALA A 588 26.43 4.82 30.21
N THR A 589 26.17 4.16 29.17
CA THR A 589 27.05 3.79 28.03
C THR A 589 26.22 3.51 26.79
#